data_d8aab45bcc09f6f1fbf7651810f5b577
#
_entry.id   d8aab45bcc09f6f1fbf7651810f5b577
#
_cell.length_a   1.000
_cell.length_b   1.000
_cell.length_c   1.000
_cell.angle_alpha   90.00
_cell.angle_beta   90.00
_cell.angle_gamma   90.00
#
_symmetry.space_group_name_H-M   'P 1'
#
loop_
_entity.id
_entity.type
_entity.pdbx_description
1 polymer ?
#
loop_
_entity_poly.entity_id
_entity_poly.type
_entity_poly.pdbx_seq_one_letter_code
_entity_poly.pdbx_strand_id
1 'polypeptide(L)'
;MNFNQMMNWILGRPSPEPPTAPLPQQEERRISPRLNYADGVVQILGVGEFPLVDLAQGGLSLNTRDHPILANPQSGMLLPAKIRLGNVFFETDLRVCSLRHNEIGCAFGSMPAGHSRVLNDFLKPRVLGASIREIRAAEANLRWFQGDEETQIYFWSKPEGGLDKADFYFMDYLISFDGKDNSLKTGFVRTPFWSGGGRGLPEEGTIAYHETPSYRALKLGHIIFEHASLPEDIYLSLASIMYREEKCTFSRVILGEKDRNITFEFSDESGPVVLRVASLCSTAISALLPDATVKRKIPQGTLLNGTLRLPDRVISATFKVVFQHDFLLGGGLKLQNPEDAECFASFLTPRILGKSLESIAAPAETKPFAPHGSWTSLYVGIHNTHILSLVTRPDPMLLYGRLAFSDRVILWDKSALSAFSCPQGIIFPSDWDIVTSNREKIPHDDPALLTTIREILQSARISQEVRNAWEGILPSSPD
;
A
#
# COMPACT_ATOMS: atom_id res chain seq x y z
N MET A 1 8.65 43.12 -27.22
CA MET A 1 7.85 43.76 -28.29
C MET A 1 7.74 42.75 -29.43
N ASN A 2 6.55 42.30 -29.78
CA ASN A 2 6.41 41.30 -30.86
C ASN A 2 6.41 42.01 -32.23
N PHE A 3 6.64 41.27 -33.30
CA PHE A 3 6.79 41.80 -34.68
C PHE A 3 5.58 42.67 -35.10
N ASN A 4 4.36 42.31 -34.73
CA ASN A 4 3.15 43.06 -35.05
C ASN A 4 3.08 44.41 -34.30
N GLN A 5 3.57 44.51 -33.08
CA GLN A 5 3.66 45.76 -32.33
C GLN A 5 4.69 46.71 -32.97
N MET A 6 5.81 46.15 -33.44
CA MET A 6 6.84 46.93 -34.13
C MET A 6 6.34 47.46 -35.48
N MET A 7 5.62 46.67 -36.26
CA MET A 7 5.03 47.07 -37.54
C MET A 7 3.95 48.15 -37.38
N ASN A 8 3.10 48.06 -36.37
CA ASN A 8 2.08 49.07 -36.09
C ASN A 8 2.72 50.40 -35.68
N TRP A 9 3.82 50.41 -34.93
CA TRP A 9 4.58 51.58 -34.56
C TRP A 9 5.23 52.27 -35.80
N ILE A 10 5.81 51.49 -36.72
CA ILE A 10 6.40 51.98 -37.97
C ILE A 10 5.35 52.61 -38.91
N LEU A 11 4.14 52.02 -38.93
CA LEU A 11 3.06 52.46 -39.84
C LEU A 11 2.19 53.56 -39.24
N GLY A 12 2.49 54.07 -38.02
CA GLY A 12 1.73 55.14 -37.38
C GLY A 12 0.27 54.77 -37.07
N ARG A 13 -0.06 53.47 -37.01
CA ARG A 13 -1.39 53.03 -36.69
C ARG A 13 -1.59 53.05 -35.17
N PRO A 14 -2.73 53.58 -34.65
CA PRO A 14 -3.00 53.48 -33.24
C PRO A 14 -2.97 52.01 -32.82
N SER A 15 -2.18 51.69 -31.81
CA SER A 15 -2.22 50.34 -31.20
C SER A 15 -3.65 50.02 -30.81
N PRO A 16 -4.19 48.86 -31.18
CA PRO A 16 -5.48 48.44 -30.65
C PRO A 16 -5.39 48.46 -29.12
N GLU A 17 -6.38 49.09 -28.49
CA GLU A 17 -6.50 49.05 -27.02
C GLU A 17 -6.32 47.61 -26.59
N PRO A 18 -5.48 47.35 -25.59
CA PRO A 18 -5.37 45.99 -25.04
C PRO A 18 -6.78 45.53 -24.64
N PRO A 19 -7.19 44.32 -25.03
CA PRO A 19 -8.48 43.80 -24.62
C PRO A 19 -8.56 43.98 -23.11
N THR A 20 -9.67 44.61 -22.66
CA THR A 20 -9.94 44.81 -21.23
C THR A 20 -9.71 43.48 -20.54
N ALA A 21 -8.65 43.42 -19.73
CA ALA A 21 -8.28 42.18 -19.05
C ALA A 21 -9.53 41.67 -18.33
N PRO A 22 -9.93 40.41 -18.51
CA PRO A 22 -11.01 39.86 -17.71
C PRO A 22 -10.66 40.16 -16.27
N LEU A 23 -11.64 40.70 -15.53
CA LEU A 23 -11.52 40.93 -14.09
C LEU A 23 -10.78 39.73 -13.50
N PRO A 24 -9.72 39.94 -12.73
CA PRO A 24 -8.96 38.84 -12.17
C PRO A 24 -9.95 37.91 -11.47
N GLN A 25 -10.15 36.72 -12.03
CA GLN A 25 -10.82 35.65 -11.32
C GLN A 25 -10.11 35.64 -9.97
N GLN A 26 -10.87 35.79 -8.89
CA GLN A 26 -10.31 35.77 -7.54
C GLN A 26 -9.38 34.55 -7.48
N GLU A 27 -8.08 34.80 -7.58
CA GLU A 27 -7.08 33.74 -7.43
C GLU A 27 -7.46 32.99 -6.18
N GLU A 28 -7.67 31.71 -6.36
CA GLU A 28 -8.07 30.86 -5.26
C GLU A 28 -6.96 30.91 -4.21
N ARG A 29 -7.17 31.69 -3.15
CA ARG A 29 -6.21 31.93 -2.06
C ARG A 29 -5.88 30.64 -1.26
N ARG A 30 -6.28 29.49 -1.77
CA ARG A 30 -6.13 28.18 -1.15
C ARG A 30 -4.77 27.63 -1.55
N ILE A 31 -3.93 27.42 -0.55
CA ILE A 31 -2.53 26.96 -0.70
C ILE A 31 -2.45 25.48 -1.08
N SER A 32 -3.51 24.69 -0.85
CA SER A 32 -3.51 23.24 -1.13
C SER A 32 -4.84 22.77 -1.72
N PRO A 33 -4.80 21.81 -2.67
CA PRO A 33 -6.00 21.23 -3.25
C PRO A 33 -6.84 20.52 -2.18
N ARG A 34 -8.18 20.55 -2.36
CA ARG A 34 -9.12 19.85 -1.52
C ARG A 34 -9.57 18.56 -2.18
N LEU A 35 -9.58 17.51 -1.41
CA LEU A 35 -10.07 16.21 -1.80
C LEU A 35 -11.47 16.01 -1.21
N ASN A 36 -12.47 15.73 -2.04
CA ASN A 36 -13.78 15.26 -1.57
C ASN A 36 -13.60 13.86 -1.02
N TYR A 37 -13.90 13.65 0.25
CA TYR A 37 -13.68 12.37 0.91
C TYR A 37 -14.83 12.04 1.88
N ALA A 38 -15.80 11.28 1.40
CA ALA A 38 -17.02 10.96 2.14
C ALA A 38 -16.85 9.85 3.21
N ASP A 39 -15.79 9.02 3.11
CA ASP A 39 -15.58 7.89 4.02
C ASP A 39 -14.85 8.28 5.31
N GLY A 40 -14.56 9.56 5.49
CA GLY A 40 -13.92 10.09 6.69
C GLY A 40 -14.94 10.42 7.79
N VAL A 41 -14.54 10.19 9.04
CA VAL A 41 -15.32 10.55 10.23
C VAL A 41 -14.47 11.37 11.18
N VAL A 42 -15.04 12.45 11.70
CA VAL A 42 -14.43 13.31 12.71
C VAL A 42 -15.23 13.25 13.99
N GLN A 43 -14.65 12.73 15.03
CA GLN A 43 -15.20 12.73 16.37
C GLN A 43 -14.73 13.99 17.11
N ILE A 44 -15.64 14.93 17.36
CA ILE A 44 -15.37 16.11 18.21
C ILE A 44 -15.64 15.71 19.66
N LEU A 45 -14.62 15.84 20.53
CA LEU A 45 -14.69 15.40 21.91
C LEU A 45 -15.76 16.19 22.68
N GLY A 46 -16.65 15.46 23.34
CA GLY A 46 -17.78 16.04 24.10
C GLY A 46 -18.98 16.52 23.25
N VAL A 47 -18.90 16.37 21.90
CA VAL A 47 -19.97 16.82 21.00
C VAL A 47 -20.57 15.67 20.19
N GLY A 48 -19.76 14.91 19.46
CA GLY A 48 -20.25 13.77 18.64
C GLY A 48 -19.38 13.49 17.41
N GLU A 49 -19.91 12.62 16.54
CA GLU A 49 -19.27 12.23 15.28
C GLU A 49 -19.89 12.97 14.10
N PHE A 50 -19.06 13.41 13.16
CA PHE A 50 -19.44 14.16 11.98
C PHE A 50 -18.84 13.54 10.72
N PRO A 51 -19.62 13.35 9.65
CA PRO A 51 -19.08 12.97 8.35
C PRO A 51 -18.18 14.06 7.78
N LEU A 52 -17.10 13.65 7.14
CA LEU A 52 -16.20 14.53 6.40
C LEU A 52 -16.82 14.88 5.05
N VAL A 53 -16.68 16.13 4.63
CA VAL A 53 -17.07 16.59 3.28
C VAL A 53 -15.84 16.67 2.39
N ASP A 54 -14.84 17.40 2.83
CA ASP A 54 -13.57 17.56 2.14
C ASP A 54 -12.38 17.60 3.11
N LEU A 55 -11.21 17.33 2.56
CA LEU A 55 -9.96 17.27 3.29
C LEU A 55 -8.84 17.89 2.46
N ALA A 56 -7.98 18.66 3.12
CA ALA A 56 -6.76 19.22 2.56
C ALA A 56 -5.63 19.16 3.61
N GLN A 57 -4.40 19.46 3.19
CA GLN A 57 -3.25 19.48 4.10
C GLN A 57 -3.43 20.46 5.28
N GLY A 58 -4.12 21.58 5.07
CA GLY A 58 -4.31 22.64 6.08
C GLY A 58 -5.62 22.55 6.86
N GLY A 59 -6.55 21.65 6.53
CA GLY A 59 -7.84 21.60 7.18
C GLY A 59 -8.87 20.71 6.48
N LEU A 60 -10.09 20.75 6.96
CA LEU A 60 -11.19 19.91 6.50
C LEU A 60 -12.54 20.64 6.58
N SER A 61 -13.58 20.08 5.95
CA SER A 61 -14.97 20.50 6.12
C SER A 61 -15.81 19.36 6.67
N LEU A 62 -16.66 19.67 7.63
CA LEU A 62 -17.58 18.75 8.32
C LEU A 62 -19.01 18.95 7.81
N ASN A 63 -19.73 17.85 7.62
CA ASN A 63 -21.19 17.91 7.40
C ASN A 63 -21.91 17.97 8.75
N THR A 64 -22.71 19.01 8.96
CA THR A 64 -23.45 19.24 10.21
C THR A 64 -24.96 19.11 10.06
N ARG A 65 -25.44 18.66 8.89
CA ARG A 65 -26.87 18.63 8.52
C ARG A 65 -27.74 17.88 9.54
N ASP A 66 -27.27 16.75 10.02
CA ASP A 66 -28.02 15.86 10.92
C ASP A 66 -27.51 15.95 12.37
N HIS A 67 -26.70 16.96 12.69
CA HIS A 67 -26.04 17.12 13.98
C HIS A 67 -26.23 18.51 14.57
N PRO A 68 -27.41 18.80 15.14
CA PRO A 68 -27.77 20.15 15.64
C PRO A 68 -26.97 20.59 16.88
N ILE A 69 -26.10 19.73 17.43
CA ILE A 69 -25.48 19.96 18.75
C ILE A 69 -24.30 20.95 18.70
N LEU A 70 -23.76 21.29 17.54
CA LEU A 70 -22.89 22.45 17.39
C LEU A 70 -23.75 23.73 17.34
N ALA A 71 -24.57 23.95 18.40
CA ALA A 71 -25.36 25.14 18.55
C ALA A 71 -24.46 26.37 18.68
N ASN A 72 -24.34 27.15 17.61
CA ASN A 72 -23.54 28.37 17.50
C ASN A 72 -22.01 28.20 17.57
N PRO A 73 -21.37 27.40 16.66
CA PRO A 73 -19.94 27.44 16.54
C PRO A 73 -19.52 28.86 16.14
N GLN A 74 -18.52 29.41 16.86
CA GLN A 74 -17.97 30.72 16.52
C GLN A 74 -16.69 30.56 15.71
N SER A 75 -16.46 31.45 14.75
CA SER A 75 -15.18 31.51 14.04
C SER A 75 -14.03 31.71 15.05
N GLY A 76 -12.95 30.91 14.89
CA GLY A 76 -11.83 30.89 15.82
C GLY A 76 -11.94 29.89 16.98
N MET A 77 -13.11 29.28 17.21
CA MET A 77 -13.30 28.24 18.23
C MET A 77 -12.40 27.04 17.98
N LEU A 78 -11.77 26.51 19.03
CA LEU A 78 -10.98 25.28 18.98
C LEU A 78 -11.83 24.09 19.41
N LEU A 79 -11.80 23.02 18.62
CA LEU A 79 -12.53 21.78 18.82
C LEU A 79 -11.54 20.61 18.86
N PRO A 80 -11.26 20.02 20.04
CA PRO A 80 -10.44 18.81 20.10
C PRO A 80 -11.13 17.70 19.35
N ALA A 81 -10.43 17.08 18.40
CA ALA A 81 -10.99 16.10 17.49
C ALA A 81 -10.12 14.89 17.27
N LYS A 82 -10.78 13.75 17.05
CA LYS A 82 -10.20 12.51 16.55
C LYS A 82 -10.67 12.31 15.11
N ILE A 83 -9.76 12.12 14.19
CA ILE A 83 -10.04 11.99 12.76
C ILE A 83 -9.71 10.60 12.30
N ARG A 84 -10.67 9.95 11.65
CA ARG A 84 -10.53 8.63 11.04
C ARG A 84 -10.71 8.74 9.52
N LEU A 85 -9.70 8.32 8.76
CA LEU A 85 -9.66 8.30 7.30
C LEU A 85 -9.39 6.86 6.83
N GLY A 86 -10.42 6.06 6.66
CA GLY A 86 -10.28 4.63 6.44
C GLY A 86 -9.54 3.96 7.61
N ASN A 87 -8.33 3.44 7.35
CA ASN A 87 -7.47 2.79 8.37
C ASN A 87 -6.50 3.76 9.05
N VAL A 88 -6.55 5.04 8.69
CA VAL A 88 -5.69 6.08 9.24
C VAL A 88 -6.44 6.81 10.35
N PHE A 89 -5.76 7.03 11.46
CA PHE A 89 -6.33 7.70 12.64
C PHE A 89 -5.32 8.69 13.22
N PHE A 90 -5.78 9.91 13.57
CA PHE A 90 -4.95 10.91 14.27
C PHE A 90 -5.81 11.89 15.07
N GLU A 91 -5.18 12.55 16.03
CA GLU A 91 -5.80 13.54 16.89
C GLU A 91 -5.23 14.93 16.60
N THR A 92 -6.08 15.94 16.61
CA THR A 92 -5.68 17.36 16.46
C THR A 92 -6.77 18.28 16.95
N ASP A 93 -6.39 19.52 17.24
CA ASP A 93 -7.37 20.59 17.43
C ASP A 93 -7.82 21.13 16.09
N LEU A 94 -9.13 21.31 15.94
CA LEU A 94 -9.75 21.93 14.77
C LEU A 94 -10.13 23.36 15.12
N ARG A 95 -9.61 24.35 14.39
CA ARG A 95 -10.02 25.74 14.51
C ARG A 95 -11.10 26.06 13.49
N VAL A 96 -12.27 26.43 13.94
CA VAL A 96 -13.40 26.84 13.06
C VAL A 96 -13.00 28.09 12.27
N CYS A 97 -13.08 28.00 10.94
CA CYS A 97 -12.72 29.08 10.02
C CYS A 97 -13.92 29.63 9.25
N SER A 98 -14.88 28.78 8.91
CA SER A 98 -16.06 29.16 8.13
C SER A 98 -17.27 28.35 8.55
N LEU A 99 -18.41 29.02 8.48
CA LEU A 99 -19.72 28.46 8.80
C LEU A 99 -20.63 28.64 7.58
N ARG A 100 -21.14 27.55 7.06
CA ARG A 100 -22.11 27.50 5.98
C ARG A 100 -23.32 26.70 6.45
N HIS A 101 -24.43 26.80 5.73
CA HIS A 101 -25.73 26.21 6.14
C HIS A 101 -25.54 24.74 6.39
N ASN A 102 -24.91 23.91 6.45
CA ASN A 102 -24.75 22.49 6.78
C ASN A 102 -23.27 22.05 6.79
N GLU A 103 -22.37 23.02 6.77
CA GLU A 103 -20.94 22.73 6.72
C GLU A 103 -20.17 23.65 7.67
N ILE A 104 -19.19 23.07 8.33
CA ILE A 104 -18.20 23.81 9.11
C ILE A 104 -16.83 23.56 8.50
N GLY A 105 -16.20 24.62 7.98
CA GLY A 105 -14.81 24.57 7.54
C GLY A 105 -13.86 24.83 8.71
N CYS A 106 -12.93 23.92 8.92
CA CYS A 106 -11.95 23.96 9.99
C CYS A 106 -10.52 23.95 9.45
N ALA A 107 -9.61 24.68 10.08
CA ALA A 107 -8.18 24.52 9.90
C ALA A 107 -7.63 23.58 10.98
N PHE A 108 -6.61 22.80 10.64
CA PHE A 108 -5.88 22.04 11.63
C PHE A 108 -5.11 23.00 12.54
N GLY A 109 -5.15 22.75 13.85
CA GLY A 109 -4.31 23.41 14.84
C GLY A 109 -2.88 22.86 14.84
N SER A 110 -2.22 22.95 15.97
CA SER A 110 -0.92 22.34 16.15
C SER A 110 -1.04 20.81 16.07
N MET A 111 -0.38 20.23 15.08
CA MET A 111 -0.38 18.79 14.86
C MET A 111 1.02 18.23 15.11
N PRO A 112 1.17 17.15 15.90
CA PRO A 112 2.44 16.46 16.02
C PRO A 112 3.02 16.07 14.64
N ALA A 113 4.34 16.11 14.48
CA ALA A 113 5.00 15.84 13.21
C ALA A 113 4.58 14.48 12.62
N GLY A 114 4.41 13.48 13.48
CA GLY A 114 3.91 12.15 13.07
C GLY A 114 2.52 12.18 12.45
N HIS A 115 1.60 12.90 13.05
CA HIS A 115 0.23 13.03 12.53
C HIS A 115 0.19 13.80 11.22
N SER A 116 0.97 14.89 11.11
CA SER A 116 1.11 15.64 9.84
C SER A 116 1.62 14.73 8.71
N ARG A 117 2.58 13.88 9.01
CA ARG A 117 3.13 12.94 8.02
C ARG A 117 2.10 11.89 7.59
N VAL A 118 1.38 11.30 8.56
CA VAL A 118 0.30 10.34 8.28
C VAL A 118 -0.76 10.96 7.37
N LEU A 119 -1.16 12.21 7.64
CA LEU A 119 -2.08 12.96 6.81
C LEU A 119 -1.50 13.19 5.40
N ASN A 120 -0.24 13.59 5.29
CA ASN A 120 0.42 13.80 4.01
C ASN A 120 0.55 12.51 3.20
N ASP A 121 0.94 11.40 3.83
CA ASP A 121 1.04 10.09 3.18
C ASP A 121 -0.33 9.60 2.70
N PHE A 122 -1.40 9.93 3.41
CA PHE A 122 -2.77 9.65 2.99
C PHE A 122 -3.22 10.53 1.82
N LEU A 123 -2.94 11.83 1.88
CA LEU A 123 -3.41 12.81 0.88
C LEU A 123 -2.61 12.73 -0.42
N LYS A 124 -1.28 12.60 -0.33
CA LYS A 124 -0.39 12.76 -1.48
C LYS A 124 -0.79 11.91 -2.69
N PRO A 125 -0.98 10.57 -2.61
CA PRO A 125 -1.36 9.79 -3.78
C PRO A 125 -2.73 10.17 -4.33
N ARG A 126 -3.67 10.58 -3.49
CA ARG A 126 -5.02 10.99 -3.90
C ARG A 126 -5.02 12.32 -4.66
N VAL A 127 -4.26 13.28 -4.17
CA VAL A 127 -4.06 14.58 -4.82
C VAL A 127 -3.37 14.41 -6.17
N LEU A 128 -2.33 13.58 -6.23
CA LEU A 128 -1.68 13.24 -7.50
C LEU A 128 -2.68 12.65 -8.50
N GLY A 129 -3.52 11.70 -8.07
CA GLY A 129 -4.57 11.15 -8.92
C GLY A 129 -5.54 12.22 -9.43
N ALA A 130 -6.06 13.06 -8.54
CA ALA A 130 -6.99 14.13 -8.89
C ALA A 130 -6.38 15.20 -9.83
N SER A 131 -5.05 15.31 -9.89
CA SER A 131 -4.35 16.23 -10.78
C SER A 131 -4.18 15.72 -12.22
N ILE A 132 -4.35 14.42 -12.47
CA ILE A 132 -4.09 13.79 -13.77
C ILE A 132 -5.06 14.28 -14.84
N ARG A 133 -4.50 14.71 -15.98
CA ARG A 133 -5.24 15.18 -17.17
C ARG A 133 -4.63 14.58 -18.42
N GLU A 134 -5.47 14.31 -19.42
CA GLU A 134 -5.01 13.84 -20.73
C GLU A 134 -4.29 14.95 -21.48
N ILE A 135 -3.13 14.62 -22.02
CA ILE A 135 -2.29 15.49 -22.87
C ILE A 135 -2.35 14.93 -24.29
N ARG A 136 -2.39 15.83 -25.27
CA ARG A 136 -2.40 15.43 -26.67
C ARG A 136 -1.06 14.77 -27.02
N ALA A 137 -1.08 13.47 -27.32
CA ALA A 137 0.07 12.74 -27.84
C ALA A 137 0.26 12.98 -29.35
N ALA A 138 1.48 12.85 -29.83
CA ALA A 138 1.79 12.93 -31.26
C ALA A 138 1.47 11.62 -32.00
N GLU A 139 1.52 10.48 -31.31
CA GLU A 139 1.32 9.15 -31.88
C GLU A 139 -0.15 8.72 -31.75
N ALA A 140 -0.70 8.15 -32.81
CA ALA A 140 -2.12 7.79 -32.88
C ALA A 140 -2.54 6.66 -31.92
N ASN A 141 -1.60 5.77 -31.56
CA ASN A 141 -1.83 4.64 -30.65
C ASN A 141 -1.40 4.91 -29.22
N LEU A 142 -0.88 6.11 -28.91
CA LEU A 142 -0.43 6.52 -27.60
C LEU A 142 -1.44 7.50 -27.00
N ARG A 143 -1.90 7.21 -25.79
CA ARG A 143 -2.58 8.18 -24.92
C ARG A 143 -1.66 8.53 -23.76
N TRP A 144 -1.48 9.81 -23.51
CA TRP A 144 -0.60 10.35 -22.49
C TRP A 144 -1.39 11.18 -21.49
N PHE A 145 -1.17 10.89 -20.22
CA PHE A 145 -1.78 11.62 -19.12
C PHE A 145 -0.67 12.16 -18.21
N GLN A 146 -0.84 13.38 -17.75
CA GLN A 146 0.12 14.06 -16.88
C GLN A 146 -0.60 14.66 -15.68
N GLY A 147 0.00 14.53 -14.50
CA GLY A 147 -0.41 15.14 -13.24
C GLY A 147 0.71 15.94 -12.59
N ASP A 148 0.49 16.33 -11.35
CA ASP A 148 1.47 17.02 -10.52
C ASP A 148 2.65 16.11 -10.13
N GLU A 149 3.73 16.69 -9.63
CA GLU A 149 4.94 16.03 -9.16
C GLU A 149 5.44 14.93 -10.13
N GLU A 150 5.50 15.24 -11.42
CA GLU A 150 6.02 14.34 -12.46
C GLU A 150 5.21 13.04 -12.62
N THR A 151 3.96 13.00 -12.13
CA THR A 151 3.07 11.88 -12.35
C THR A 151 2.69 11.78 -13.82
N GLN A 152 2.95 10.62 -14.46
CA GLN A 152 2.70 10.42 -15.88
C GLN A 152 2.21 9.01 -16.17
N ILE A 153 1.24 8.90 -17.08
CA ILE A 153 0.75 7.62 -17.58
C ILE A 153 0.89 7.63 -19.10
N TYR A 154 1.56 6.65 -19.63
CA TYR A 154 1.63 6.34 -21.04
C TYR A 154 0.88 5.05 -21.31
N PHE A 155 -0.06 5.09 -22.22
CA PHE A 155 -0.92 3.95 -22.55
C PHE A 155 -0.88 3.72 -24.06
N TRP A 156 -0.30 2.61 -24.50
CA TRP A 156 -0.27 2.20 -25.89
C TRP A 156 -1.38 1.19 -26.17
N SER A 157 -2.18 1.46 -27.21
CA SER A 157 -3.26 0.59 -27.65
C SER A 157 -2.81 -0.31 -28.79
N LYS A 158 -3.31 -1.54 -28.81
CA LYS A 158 -3.17 -2.42 -29.99
C LYS A 158 -4.00 -1.89 -31.16
N PRO A 159 -3.62 -2.19 -32.43
CA PRO A 159 -4.43 -1.80 -33.61
C PRO A 159 -5.87 -2.34 -33.56
N GLU A 160 -6.05 -3.55 -33.03
CA GLU A 160 -7.34 -4.20 -32.86
C GLU A 160 -8.10 -3.80 -31.59
N GLY A 161 -7.55 -2.91 -30.80
CA GLY A 161 -8.06 -2.49 -29.51
C GLY A 161 -7.43 -3.25 -28.35
N GLY A 162 -7.61 -2.70 -27.13
CA GLY A 162 -7.02 -3.22 -25.90
C GLY A 162 -5.62 -2.69 -25.62
N LEU A 163 -5.05 -3.08 -24.49
CA LEU A 163 -3.76 -2.61 -23.99
C LEU A 163 -2.62 -3.41 -24.63
N ASP A 164 -1.66 -2.70 -25.25
CA ASP A 164 -0.39 -3.26 -25.71
C ASP A 164 0.71 -3.07 -24.68
N LYS A 165 0.90 -1.82 -24.20
CA LYS A 165 1.87 -1.47 -23.20
C LYS A 165 1.34 -0.33 -22.32
N ALA A 166 1.75 -0.27 -21.05
CA ALA A 166 1.54 0.90 -20.21
C ALA A 166 2.73 1.15 -19.30
N ASP A 167 3.09 2.43 -19.16
CA ASP A 167 4.09 2.88 -18.19
C ASP A 167 3.47 3.97 -17.31
N PHE A 168 3.50 3.76 -15.99
CA PHE A 168 2.96 4.68 -15.02
C PHE A 168 4.06 5.12 -14.04
N TYR A 169 4.40 6.40 -14.07
CA TYR A 169 5.42 7.04 -13.24
C TYR A 169 4.77 7.90 -12.18
N PHE A 170 5.19 7.75 -10.93
CA PHE A 170 4.70 8.54 -9.79
C PHE A 170 5.62 8.37 -8.57
N MET A 171 5.86 9.42 -7.81
CA MET A 171 6.55 9.37 -6.51
C MET A 171 7.83 8.52 -6.52
N ASP A 172 8.69 8.65 -7.52
CA ASP A 172 9.89 7.83 -7.76
C ASP A 172 9.62 6.34 -8.13
N TYR A 173 8.38 5.93 -8.29
CA TYR A 173 8.02 4.58 -8.75
C TYR A 173 7.69 4.55 -10.24
N LEU A 174 7.92 3.38 -10.81
CA LEU A 174 7.41 2.97 -12.11
C LEU A 174 6.58 1.70 -11.93
N ILE A 175 5.40 1.67 -12.54
CA ILE A 175 4.65 0.46 -12.86
C ILE A 175 4.63 0.33 -14.37
N SER A 176 5.18 -0.75 -14.91
CA SER A 176 5.26 -1.02 -16.35
C SER A 176 4.58 -2.34 -16.66
N PHE A 177 3.68 -2.31 -17.64
CA PHE A 177 3.00 -3.49 -18.17
C PHE A 177 3.37 -3.71 -19.63
N ASP A 178 3.72 -4.95 -19.98
CA ASP A 178 3.95 -5.39 -21.35
C ASP A 178 2.88 -6.43 -21.74
N GLY A 179 2.04 -6.07 -22.72
CA GLY A 179 0.94 -6.93 -23.19
C GLY A 179 1.41 -8.13 -24.01
N LYS A 180 2.65 -8.14 -24.54
CA LYS A 180 3.21 -9.28 -25.27
C LYS A 180 3.46 -10.46 -24.33
N ASP A 181 4.09 -10.17 -23.21
CA ASP A 181 4.43 -11.18 -22.21
C ASP A 181 3.36 -11.28 -21.12
N ASN A 182 2.34 -10.41 -21.18
CA ASN A 182 1.34 -10.24 -20.11
C ASN A 182 1.99 -10.07 -18.74
N SER A 183 3.12 -9.36 -18.69
CA SER A 183 3.95 -9.17 -17.51
C SER A 183 3.82 -7.76 -16.96
N LEU A 184 3.77 -7.67 -15.61
CA LEU A 184 3.82 -6.41 -14.90
C LEU A 184 5.13 -6.34 -14.10
N LYS A 185 5.84 -5.22 -14.22
CA LYS A 185 7.07 -4.92 -13.50
C LYS A 185 6.88 -3.64 -12.70
N THR A 186 7.58 -3.54 -11.59
CA THR A 186 7.71 -2.29 -10.83
C THR A 186 9.18 -1.93 -10.69
N GLY A 187 9.46 -0.64 -10.52
CA GLY A 187 10.84 -0.16 -10.36
C GLY A 187 10.91 1.19 -9.66
N PHE A 188 12.14 1.58 -9.31
CA PHE A 188 12.46 2.92 -8.88
C PHE A 188 13.12 3.71 -9.99
N VAL A 189 12.73 4.97 -10.13
CA VAL A 189 13.40 5.95 -11.02
C VAL A 189 14.54 6.58 -10.23
N ARG A 190 15.79 6.33 -10.64
CA ARG A 190 17.00 6.76 -9.91
C ARG A 190 17.41 8.20 -10.16
N THR A 191 17.03 8.75 -11.30
CA THR A 191 17.31 10.14 -11.68
C THR A 191 16.01 10.87 -11.94
N PRO A 192 15.82 12.08 -11.39
CA PRO A 192 14.65 12.88 -11.75
C PRO A 192 14.61 13.09 -13.26
N PHE A 193 13.49 12.84 -13.87
CA PHE A 193 13.27 12.92 -15.32
C PHE A 193 13.62 14.27 -15.95
N TRP A 194 13.76 15.33 -15.15
CA TRP A 194 13.61 16.71 -15.61
C TRP A 194 14.86 17.57 -15.47
N SER A 195 16.01 17.01 -15.18
CA SER A 195 17.26 17.82 -15.15
C SER A 195 17.63 18.48 -16.47
N GLY A 196 16.91 18.21 -17.57
CA GLY A 196 17.23 18.71 -18.90
C GLY A 196 16.11 19.37 -19.70
N GLY A 197 14.92 19.61 -19.14
CA GLY A 197 13.83 20.33 -19.84
C GLY A 197 13.24 19.57 -21.06
N GLY A 198 13.56 18.30 -21.24
CA GLY A 198 13.09 17.46 -22.36
C GLY A 198 11.80 16.71 -22.01
N ARG A 199 10.80 16.77 -22.93
CA ARG A 199 9.59 15.96 -22.91
C ARG A 199 9.93 14.57 -23.49
N GLY A 200 10.54 13.68 -22.71
CA GLY A 200 10.90 12.34 -23.19
C GLY A 200 10.62 11.25 -22.16
N LEU A 201 10.42 10.02 -22.65
CA LEU A 201 10.45 8.83 -21.80
C LEU A 201 11.84 8.72 -21.14
N PRO A 202 11.94 8.23 -19.89
CA PRO A 202 13.23 8.04 -19.25
C PRO A 202 14.08 7.06 -20.04
N GLU A 203 15.38 7.31 -20.06
CA GLU A 203 16.33 6.33 -20.56
C GLU A 203 16.27 5.07 -19.68
N GLU A 204 16.26 3.89 -20.29
CA GLU A 204 16.14 2.60 -19.58
C GLU A 204 17.19 2.41 -18.46
N GLY A 205 18.39 3.00 -18.60
CA GLY A 205 19.45 2.95 -17.59
C GLY A 205 19.14 3.69 -16.27
N THR A 206 18.08 4.50 -16.21
CA THR A 206 17.69 5.26 -15.02
C THR A 206 16.71 4.51 -14.12
N ILE A 207 16.19 3.36 -14.55
CA ILE A 207 15.19 2.58 -13.84
C ILE A 207 15.84 1.37 -13.18
N ALA A 208 15.65 1.24 -11.87
CA ALA A 208 16.01 0.05 -11.13
C ALA A 208 14.76 -0.81 -10.90
N TYR A 209 14.60 -1.84 -11.71
CA TYR A 209 13.48 -2.76 -11.57
C TYR A 209 13.62 -3.63 -10.32
N HIS A 210 12.48 -3.88 -9.67
CA HIS A 210 12.39 -4.86 -8.59
C HIS A 210 12.42 -6.28 -9.18
N GLU A 211 13.05 -7.22 -8.49
CA GLU A 211 13.03 -8.65 -8.88
C GLU A 211 11.60 -9.22 -8.91
N THR A 212 10.77 -8.75 -8.01
CA THR A 212 9.32 -9.04 -7.98
C THR A 212 8.57 -7.73 -7.82
N PRO A 213 7.35 -7.61 -8.38
CA PRO A 213 6.56 -6.39 -8.25
C PRO A 213 6.45 -5.92 -6.79
N SER A 214 6.62 -4.61 -6.57
CA SER A 214 6.50 -3.99 -5.25
C SER A 214 5.02 -3.84 -4.88
N TYR A 215 4.64 -4.38 -3.73
CA TYR A 215 3.30 -4.18 -3.18
C TYR A 215 2.99 -2.69 -2.95
N ARG A 216 3.97 -1.96 -2.40
CA ARG A 216 3.82 -0.53 -2.12
C ARG A 216 3.57 0.26 -3.39
N ALA A 217 4.34 0.02 -4.45
CA ALA A 217 4.13 0.66 -5.74
C ALA A 217 2.73 0.36 -6.29
N LEU A 218 2.30 -0.89 -6.29
CA LEU A 218 0.98 -1.29 -6.77
C LEU A 218 -0.15 -0.64 -5.97
N LYS A 219 -0.06 -0.63 -4.64
CA LYS A 219 -1.07 -0.02 -3.77
C LYS A 219 -1.16 1.49 -3.95
N LEU A 220 -0.03 2.19 -3.99
CA LEU A 220 -0.01 3.64 -4.25
C LEU A 220 -0.55 3.95 -5.64
N GLY A 221 -0.13 3.21 -6.66
CA GLY A 221 -0.64 3.33 -8.02
C GLY A 221 -2.15 3.13 -8.09
N HIS A 222 -2.69 2.14 -7.38
CA HIS A 222 -4.14 1.90 -7.29
C HIS A 222 -4.88 3.11 -6.69
N ILE A 223 -4.40 3.65 -5.57
CA ILE A 223 -4.98 4.84 -4.93
C ILE A 223 -4.96 6.04 -5.89
N ILE A 224 -3.86 6.24 -6.64
CA ILE A 224 -3.77 7.31 -7.63
C ILE A 224 -4.80 7.10 -8.73
N PHE A 225 -4.96 5.89 -9.26
CA PHE A 225 -5.96 5.58 -10.30
C PHE A 225 -7.39 5.75 -9.83
N GLU A 226 -7.74 5.36 -8.61
CA GLU A 226 -9.08 5.56 -8.04
C GLU A 226 -9.50 7.04 -8.00
N HIS A 227 -8.52 7.95 -7.96
CA HIS A 227 -8.78 9.39 -7.90
C HIS A 227 -8.51 10.11 -9.23
N ALA A 228 -8.00 9.39 -10.24
CA ALA A 228 -7.72 9.94 -11.56
C ALA A 228 -8.96 9.97 -12.45
N SER A 229 -9.16 11.08 -13.17
CA SER A 229 -10.20 11.19 -14.18
C SER A 229 -9.74 10.51 -15.49
N LEU A 230 -9.56 9.19 -15.46
CA LEU A 230 -9.20 8.38 -16.62
C LEU A 230 -10.46 7.91 -17.37
N PRO A 231 -10.38 7.74 -18.70
CA PRO A 231 -11.41 7.03 -19.46
C PRO A 231 -11.60 5.61 -18.94
N GLU A 232 -12.86 5.14 -18.95
CA GLU A 232 -13.26 3.88 -18.34
C GLU A 232 -12.48 2.66 -18.88
N ASP A 233 -12.23 2.62 -20.18
CA ASP A 233 -11.47 1.57 -20.84
C ASP A 233 -10.02 1.46 -20.34
N ILE A 234 -9.36 2.60 -20.13
CA ILE A 234 -8.00 2.68 -19.59
C ILE A 234 -8.01 2.30 -18.11
N TYR A 235 -8.94 2.90 -17.33
CA TYR A 235 -9.05 2.59 -15.92
C TYR A 235 -9.26 1.09 -15.68
N LEU A 236 -10.23 0.46 -16.34
CA LEU A 236 -10.54 -0.95 -16.16
C LEU A 236 -9.36 -1.85 -16.59
N SER A 237 -8.67 -1.51 -17.68
CA SER A 237 -7.53 -2.28 -18.16
C SER A 237 -6.39 -2.27 -17.13
N LEU A 238 -5.97 -1.10 -16.67
CA LEU A 238 -4.85 -0.96 -15.75
C LEU A 238 -5.20 -1.44 -14.33
N ALA A 239 -6.39 -1.10 -13.82
CA ALA A 239 -6.84 -1.53 -12.50
C ALA A 239 -6.95 -3.07 -12.42
N SER A 240 -7.48 -3.72 -13.46
CA SER A 240 -7.60 -5.18 -13.48
C SER A 240 -6.24 -5.89 -13.46
N ILE A 241 -5.24 -5.35 -14.17
CA ILE A 241 -3.89 -5.89 -14.22
C ILE A 241 -3.21 -5.73 -12.86
N MET A 242 -3.27 -4.52 -12.28
CA MET A 242 -2.67 -4.24 -10.97
C MET A 242 -3.31 -5.08 -9.87
N TYR A 243 -4.65 -5.19 -9.85
CA TYR A 243 -5.38 -6.00 -8.89
C TYR A 243 -5.07 -7.49 -9.01
N ARG A 244 -4.97 -8.00 -10.25
CA ARG A 244 -4.56 -9.38 -10.50
C ARG A 244 -3.16 -9.64 -9.95
N GLU A 245 -2.20 -8.74 -10.21
CA GLU A 245 -0.83 -8.87 -9.75
C GLU A 245 -0.74 -8.79 -8.22
N GLU A 246 -1.45 -7.86 -7.60
CA GLU A 246 -1.56 -7.75 -6.15
C GLU A 246 -2.05 -9.07 -5.54
N LYS A 247 -3.15 -9.63 -6.04
CA LYS A 247 -3.67 -10.91 -5.56
C LYS A 247 -2.74 -12.09 -5.82
N CYS A 248 -2.16 -12.18 -7.01
CA CYS A 248 -1.33 -13.33 -7.37
C CYS A 248 0.02 -13.31 -6.66
N THR A 249 0.64 -12.15 -6.52
CA THR A 249 2.00 -12.02 -6.00
C THR A 249 2.04 -11.95 -4.48
N PHE A 250 1.12 -11.20 -3.85
CA PHE A 250 1.21 -10.91 -2.41
C PHE A 250 0.35 -11.80 -1.54
N SER A 251 -0.75 -12.34 -2.05
CA SER A 251 -1.56 -13.31 -1.29
C SER A 251 -1.04 -14.75 -1.39
N ARG A 252 -0.02 -15.02 -2.21
CA ARG A 252 0.52 -16.36 -2.43
C ARG A 252 1.83 -16.57 -1.67
N VAL A 253 1.88 -17.59 -0.84
CA VAL A 253 3.07 -18.05 -0.13
C VAL A 253 3.77 -19.12 -0.97
N ILE A 254 5.04 -18.88 -1.34
CA ILE A 254 5.90 -19.88 -1.98
C ILE A 254 6.55 -20.68 -0.87
N LEU A 255 6.42 -22.00 -0.93
CA LEU A 255 6.94 -22.92 0.08
C LEU A 255 8.37 -23.34 -0.27
N GLY A 256 9.26 -23.27 0.72
CA GLY A 256 10.65 -23.62 0.60
C GLY A 256 10.98 -25.04 1.07
N GLU A 257 12.27 -25.30 1.22
CA GLU A 257 12.79 -26.60 1.71
C GLU A 257 12.29 -26.96 3.12
N LYS A 258 12.14 -25.97 4.00
CA LYS A 258 11.61 -26.15 5.37
C LYS A 258 10.14 -26.58 5.40
N ASP A 259 9.41 -26.32 4.32
CA ASP A 259 7.97 -26.60 4.22
C ASP A 259 7.68 -27.88 3.42
N ARG A 260 8.67 -28.78 3.25
CA ARG A 260 8.52 -30.02 2.46
C ARG A 260 7.44 -30.98 2.98
N ASN A 261 7.07 -30.86 4.23
CA ASN A 261 6.03 -31.63 4.88
C ASN A 261 4.60 -31.12 4.57
N ILE A 262 4.48 -29.99 3.87
CA ILE A 262 3.18 -29.50 3.42
C ILE A 262 2.82 -30.22 2.12
N THR A 263 1.76 -31.07 2.23
CA THR A 263 1.36 -31.96 1.14
C THR A 263 -0.16 -31.87 0.91
N PHE A 264 -0.59 -32.18 -0.31
CA PHE A 264 -1.98 -32.46 -0.62
C PHE A 264 -2.09 -33.93 -0.99
N GLU A 265 -2.91 -34.67 -0.26
CA GLU A 265 -3.08 -36.12 -0.37
C GLU A 265 -4.49 -36.43 -0.87
N PHE A 266 -4.61 -37.23 -1.91
CA PHE A 266 -5.88 -37.71 -2.44
C PHE A 266 -5.75 -39.17 -2.90
N SER A 267 -6.85 -39.83 -3.07
CA SER A 267 -6.88 -41.20 -3.60
C SER A 267 -7.49 -41.21 -5.00
N ASP A 268 -6.89 -41.97 -5.89
CA ASP A 268 -7.42 -42.29 -7.21
C ASP A 268 -7.53 -43.80 -7.40
N GLU A 269 -7.86 -44.26 -8.60
CA GLU A 269 -7.98 -45.68 -8.95
C GLU A 269 -6.69 -46.48 -8.71
N SER A 270 -5.53 -45.83 -8.73
CA SER A 270 -4.22 -46.45 -8.53
C SER A 270 -3.77 -46.46 -7.06
N GLY A 271 -4.53 -45.82 -6.16
CA GLY A 271 -4.21 -45.71 -4.74
C GLY A 271 -3.97 -44.27 -4.25
N PRO A 272 -3.36 -44.12 -3.07
CA PRO A 272 -3.08 -42.79 -2.50
C PRO A 272 -1.99 -42.08 -3.29
N VAL A 273 -2.23 -40.81 -3.58
CA VAL A 273 -1.29 -39.89 -4.27
C VAL A 273 -0.95 -38.74 -3.32
N VAL A 274 0.32 -38.50 -3.11
CA VAL A 274 0.84 -37.42 -2.28
C VAL A 274 1.51 -36.37 -3.17
N LEU A 275 0.98 -35.16 -3.20
CA LEU A 275 1.55 -34.02 -3.92
C LEU A 275 2.28 -33.10 -2.91
N ARG A 276 3.53 -32.77 -3.19
CA ARG A 276 4.22 -31.73 -2.45
C ARG A 276 3.66 -30.36 -2.85
N VAL A 277 3.20 -29.57 -1.91
CA VAL A 277 2.70 -28.22 -2.20
C VAL A 277 3.89 -27.27 -2.44
N ALA A 278 3.86 -26.57 -3.57
CA ALA A 278 4.88 -25.60 -3.95
C ALA A 278 4.51 -24.17 -3.59
N SER A 279 3.20 -23.85 -3.64
CA SER A 279 2.70 -22.55 -3.21
C SER A 279 1.24 -22.60 -2.79
N LEU A 280 0.87 -21.69 -1.89
CA LEU A 280 -0.46 -21.57 -1.28
C LEU A 280 -0.97 -20.13 -1.32
N CYS A 281 -2.27 -19.98 -1.54
CA CYS A 281 -3.01 -18.75 -1.17
C CYS A 281 -4.38 -19.15 -0.60
N SER A 282 -5.16 -18.21 -0.14
CA SER A 282 -6.46 -18.47 0.51
C SER A 282 -7.43 -19.30 -0.35
N THR A 283 -7.29 -19.28 -1.68
CA THR A 283 -8.24 -19.91 -2.63
C THR A 283 -7.59 -20.82 -3.65
N ALA A 284 -6.27 -20.99 -3.62
CA ALA A 284 -5.56 -21.78 -4.64
C ALA A 284 -4.27 -22.40 -4.12
N ILE A 285 -3.88 -23.52 -4.71
CA ILE A 285 -2.59 -24.17 -4.50
C ILE A 285 -1.89 -24.46 -5.82
N SER A 286 -0.55 -24.54 -5.75
CA SER A 286 0.23 -25.25 -6.77
C SER A 286 1.01 -26.36 -6.07
N ALA A 287 1.01 -27.52 -6.69
CA ALA A 287 1.63 -28.72 -6.14
C ALA A 287 2.48 -29.44 -7.18
N LEU A 288 3.51 -30.11 -6.72
CA LEU A 288 4.44 -30.88 -7.55
C LEU A 288 3.97 -32.34 -7.61
N LEU A 289 3.84 -32.84 -8.82
CA LEU A 289 3.58 -34.25 -9.07
C LEU A 289 4.86 -35.05 -8.75
N PRO A 290 4.75 -36.24 -8.11
CA PRO A 290 5.89 -37.15 -7.99
C PRO A 290 6.35 -37.64 -9.38
N ASP A 291 7.64 -37.88 -9.57
CA ASP A 291 8.22 -38.29 -10.85
C ASP A 291 7.52 -39.49 -11.48
N ALA A 292 7.03 -40.45 -10.70
CA ALA A 292 6.30 -41.61 -11.18
C ALA A 292 4.93 -41.27 -11.79
N THR A 293 4.34 -40.12 -11.44
CA THR A 293 3.00 -39.68 -11.90
C THR A 293 3.08 -38.63 -13.02
N VAL A 294 4.25 -38.10 -13.37
CA VAL A 294 4.45 -37.08 -14.42
C VAL A 294 3.88 -37.49 -15.78
N LYS A 295 3.87 -38.80 -16.09
CA LYS A 295 3.27 -39.32 -17.33
C LYS A 295 1.74 -39.25 -17.34
N ARG A 296 1.10 -39.05 -16.20
CA ARG A 296 -0.35 -38.96 -16.07
C ARG A 296 -0.82 -37.54 -16.24
N LYS A 297 -1.58 -37.31 -17.28
CA LYS A 297 -2.29 -36.03 -17.48
C LYS A 297 -3.56 -36.04 -16.64
N ILE A 298 -3.66 -35.09 -15.70
CA ILE A 298 -4.88 -34.81 -14.95
C ILE A 298 -5.65 -33.74 -15.73
N PRO A 299 -6.84 -34.06 -16.26
CA PRO A 299 -7.59 -33.09 -17.08
C PRO A 299 -7.91 -31.81 -16.33
N GLN A 300 -7.91 -30.69 -17.02
CA GLN A 300 -8.41 -29.42 -16.49
C GLN A 300 -9.89 -29.57 -16.08
N GLY A 301 -10.24 -28.99 -14.93
CA GLY A 301 -11.60 -29.10 -14.37
C GLY A 301 -11.78 -30.28 -13.42
N THR A 302 -10.84 -31.23 -13.35
CA THR A 302 -10.89 -32.35 -12.42
C THR A 302 -10.96 -31.86 -10.98
N LEU A 303 -11.86 -32.45 -10.19
CA LEU A 303 -11.98 -32.20 -8.75
C LEU A 303 -11.27 -33.34 -7.99
N LEU A 304 -10.22 -33.00 -7.27
CA LEU A 304 -9.49 -33.92 -6.41
C LEU A 304 -9.93 -33.65 -4.97
N ASN A 305 -10.71 -34.59 -4.42
CA ASN A 305 -11.10 -34.54 -3.00
C ASN A 305 -10.01 -35.21 -2.18
N GLY A 306 -9.52 -34.49 -1.18
CA GLY A 306 -8.39 -34.97 -0.41
C GLY A 306 -8.16 -34.18 0.86
N THR A 307 -6.94 -34.27 1.36
CA THR A 307 -6.51 -33.57 2.58
C THR A 307 -5.26 -32.74 2.31
N LEU A 308 -5.29 -31.50 2.79
CA LEU A 308 -4.12 -30.63 2.88
C LEU A 308 -3.48 -30.82 4.26
N ARG A 309 -2.26 -31.33 4.27
CA ARG A 309 -1.46 -31.49 5.49
C ARG A 309 -0.62 -30.25 5.72
N LEU A 310 -0.86 -29.55 6.80
CA LEU A 310 -0.03 -28.48 7.34
C LEU A 310 0.85 -29.03 8.49
N PRO A 311 1.85 -28.29 8.99
CA PRO A 311 2.73 -28.77 10.05
C PRO A 311 2.00 -29.31 11.28
N ASP A 312 0.95 -28.62 11.70
CA ASP A 312 0.24 -28.92 12.95
C ASP A 312 -1.18 -29.46 12.73
N ARG A 313 -1.65 -29.57 11.50
CA ARG A 313 -3.04 -29.96 11.20
C ARG A 313 -3.23 -30.57 9.82
N VAL A 314 -4.24 -31.41 9.73
CA VAL A 314 -4.74 -31.97 8.45
C VAL A 314 -6.12 -31.37 8.18
N ILE A 315 -6.30 -30.82 6.99
CA ILE A 315 -7.47 -30.05 6.57
C ILE A 315 -8.14 -30.75 5.39
N SER A 316 -9.44 -30.98 5.46
CA SER A 316 -10.23 -31.55 4.35
C SER A 316 -10.46 -30.50 3.26
N ALA A 317 -10.06 -30.79 2.03
CA ALA A 317 -10.11 -29.82 0.93
C ALA A 317 -10.42 -30.49 -0.41
N THR A 318 -11.04 -29.69 -1.31
CA THR A 318 -11.22 -30.04 -2.72
C THR A 318 -10.28 -29.16 -3.54
N PHE A 319 -9.44 -29.80 -4.37
CA PHE A 319 -8.54 -29.13 -5.31
C PHE A 319 -9.10 -29.26 -6.73
N LYS A 320 -9.53 -28.13 -7.32
CA LYS A 320 -9.98 -28.06 -8.71
C LYS A 320 -8.82 -27.75 -9.62
N VAL A 321 -8.42 -28.70 -10.45
CA VAL A 321 -7.33 -28.54 -11.40
C VAL A 321 -7.66 -27.47 -12.45
N VAL A 322 -6.80 -26.46 -12.58
CA VAL A 322 -6.91 -25.40 -13.60
C VAL A 322 -5.89 -25.58 -14.71
N PHE A 323 -4.68 -26.00 -14.35
CA PHE A 323 -3.62 -26.29 -15.32
C PHE A 323 -2.68 -27.38 -14.81
N GLN A 324 -2.04 -28.05 -15.76
CA GLN A 324 -0.88 -28.90 -15.53
C GLN A 324 0.20 -28.53 -16.54
N HIS A 325 1.37 -28.19 -16.05
CA HIS A 325 2.54 -27.93 -16.86
C HIS A 325 3.70 -28.78 -16.30
N ASP A 326 4.17 -29.72 -17.10
CA ASP A 326 5.16 -30.73 -16.71
C ASP A 326 4.76 -31.41 -15.38
N PHE A 327 5.57 -31.21 -14.35
CA PHE A 327 5.35 -31.75 -13.01
C PHE A 327 4.57 -30.80 -12.08
N LEU A 328 4.20 -29.60 -12.54
CA LEU A 328 3.46 -28.60 -11.75
C LEU A 328 1.96 -28.68 -12.04
N LEU A 329 1.19 -28.92 -11.00
CA LEU A 329 -0.26 -28.89 -11.02
C LEU A 329 -0.74 -27.65 -10.28
N GLY A 330 -1.61 -26.85 -10.88
CA GLY A 330 -2.14 -25.65 -10.26
C GLY A 330 -3.66 -25.57 -10.35
N GLY A 331 -4.28 -24.98 -9.31
CA GLY A 331 -5.73 -24.82 -9.33
C GLY A 331 -6.33 -24.23 -8.06
N GLY A 332 -7.67 -24.18 -8.08
CA GLY A 332 -8.45 -23.66 -6.96
C GLY A 332 -8.53 -24.64 -5.79
N LEU A 333 -8.43 -24.08 -4.59
CA LEU A 333 -8.59 -24.80 -3.33
C LEU A 333 -9.90 -24.38 -2.67
N LYS A 334 -10.73 -25.34 -2.30
CA LYS A 334 -11.95 -25.11 -1.51
C LYS A 334 -11.87 -25.94 -0.24
N LEU A 335 -11.88 -25.27 0.90
CA LEU A 335 -11.95 -25.89 2.22
C LEU A 335 -13.40 -26.28 2.52
N GLN A 336 -13.58 -27.39 3.24
CA GLN A 336 -14.92 -27.94 3.49
C GLN A 336 -15.55 -27.36 4.75
N ASN A 337 -14.76 -27.03 5.76
CA ASN A 337 -15.23 -26.58 7.07
C ASN A 337 -14.77 -25.15 7.38
N PRO A 338 -15.59 -24.32 8.06
CA PRO A 338 -15.20 -22.99 8.52
C PRO A 338 -13.98 -23.00 9.48
N GLU A 339 -13.93 -23.96 10.39
CA GLU A 339 -12.80 -24.12 11.33
C GLU A 339 -11.47 -24.41 10.60
N ASP A 340 -11.52 -25.20 9.52
CA ASP A 340 -10.37 -25.45 8.67
C ASP A 340 -9.94 -24.20 7.93
N ALA A 341 -10.90 -23.34 7.53
CA ALA A 341 -10.62 -22.06 6.88
C ALA A 341 -9.93 -21.08 7.85
N GLU A 342 -10.35 -21.02 9.10
CA GLU A 342 -9.72 -20.20 10.13
C GLU A 342 -8.29 -20.67 10.45
N CYS A 343 -8.11 -21.98 10.62
CA CYS A 343 -6.78 -22.57 10.82
C CYS A 343 -5.85 -22.29 9.63
N PHE A 344 -6.36 -22.46 8.41
CA PHE A 344 -5.60 -22.17 7.20
C PHE A 344 -5.23 -20.70 7.08
N ALA A 345 -6.15 -19.79 7.43
CA ALA A 345 -5.88 -18.36 7.48
C ALA A 345 -4.81 -18.02 8.52
N SER A 346 -4.86 -18.64 9.71
CA SER A 346 -3.84 -18.46 10.76
C SER A 346 -2.46 -18.93 10.33
N PHE A 347 -2.37 -19.99 9.51
CA PHE A 347 -1.12 -20.44 8.91
C PHE A 347 -0.61 -19.48 7.83
N LEU A 348 -1.49 -18.95 6.96
CA LEU A 348 -1.10 -18.12 5.83
C LEU A 348 -0.80 -16.68 6.21
N THR A 349 -1.60 -16.08 7.09
CA THR A 349 -1.57 -14.64 7.38
C THR A 349 -0.18 -14.17 7.81
N PRO A 350 0.51 -14.77 8.79
CA PRO A 350 1.84 -14.32 9.19
C PRO A 350 2.86 -14.35 8.04
N ARG A 351 2.78 -15.39 7.21
CA ARG A 351 3.67 -15.57 6.05
C ARG A 351 3.44 -14.54 4.95
N ILE A 352 2.18 -14.19 4.71
CA ILE A 352 1.79 -13.14 3.77
C ILE A 352 2.25 -11.78 4.29
N LEU A 353 2.02 -11.48 5.57
CA LEU A 353 2.45 -10.24 6.20
C LEU A 353 3.98 -10.09 6.12
N GLY A 354 4.73 -11.10 6.49
CA GLY A 354 6.19 -11.09 6.42
C GLY A 354 6.70 -10.89 4.99
N LYS A 355 6.19 -11.67 4.03
CA LYS A 355 6.57 -11.55 2.62
C LYS A 355 6.30 -10.16 2.03
N SER A 356 5.29 -9.47 2.51
CA SER A 356 4.90 -8.14 2.02
C SER A 356 5.82 -7.02 2.49
N LEU A 357 6.70 -7.27 3.46
CA LEU A 357 7.58 -6.26 4.03
C LEU A 357 8.65 -5.82 3.01
N GLU A 358 8.69 -4.54 2.73
CA GLU A 358 9.64 -3.89 1.84
C GLU A 358 10.43 -2.83 2.60
N SER A 359 11.74 -2.75 2.34
CA SER A 359 12.59 -1.71 2.93
C SER A 359 12.20 -0.35 2.39
N ILE A 360 12.03 0.61 3.29
CA ILE A 360 11.84 2.02 2.93
C ILE A 360 12.87 2.89 3.66
N ALA A 361 13.07 4.10 3.15
CA ALA A 361 13.94 5.06 3.84
C ALA A 361 13.36 5.38 5.22
N ALA A 362 14.18 5.15 6.26
CA ALA A 362 13.78 5.53 7.61
C ALA A 362 13.64 7.06 7.69
N PRO A 363 12.61 7.57 8.38
CA PRO A 363 12.39 8.99 8.58
C PRO A 363 13.63 9.69 9.15
N ALA A 364 13.84 10.94 8.74
CA ALA A 364 14.98 11.73 9.24
C ALA A 364 14.94 11.92 10.76
N GLU A 365 13.76 11.99 11.32
CA GLU A 365 13.48 12.13 12.76
C GLU A 365 13.98 10.94 13.59
N THR A 366 14.13 9.77 12.96
CA THR A 366 14.68 8.59 13.65
C THR A 366 16.20 8.60 13.78
N LYS A 367 16.90 9.42 12.99
CA LYS A 367 18.37 9.50 12.98
C LYS A 367 19.00 10.13 14.21
N PRO A 368 18.42 11.18 14.86
CA PRO A 368 19.04 11.83 16.02
C PRO A 368 19.20 10.92 17.24
N PHE A 369 18.39 9.88 17.35
CA PHE A 369 18.40 8.94 18.47
C PHE A 369 19.36 7.77 18.28
N ALA A 370 19.95 7.64 17.09
CA ALA A 370 20.83 6.52 16.79
C ALA A 370 22.21 6.74 17.40
N PRO A 371 22.66 5.92 18.37
CA PRO A 371 24.02 5.99 18.91
C PRO A 371 25.07 5.78 17.82
N HIS A 372 26.28 6.29 18.05
CA HIS A 372 27.40 6.05 17.14
C HIS A 372 27.60 4.53 16.92
N GLY A 373 27.75 4.09 15.68
CA GLY A 373 27.90 2.67 15.35
C GLY A 373 26.56 1.91 15.26
N SER A 374 25.41 2.57 15.30
CA SER A 374 24.11 1.96 15.04
C SER A 374 23.50 2.42 13.73
N TRP A 375 22.51 1.68 13.23
CA TRP A 375 21.77 2.00 12.03
C TRP A 375 20.28 1.69 12.19
N THR A 376 19.45 2.49 11.55
CA THR A 376 18.00 2.33 11.57
C THR A 376 17.53 1.68 10.29
N SER A 377 16.64 0.70 10.41
CA SER A 377 15.93 0.10 9.28
C SER A 377 14.43 0.18 9.49
N LEU A 378 13.71 0.42 8.41
CA LEU A 378 12.25 0.42 8.41
C LEU A 378 11.76 -0.43 7.23
N TYR A 379 10.89 -1.38 7.53
CA TYR A 379 10.21 -2.23 6.56
C TYR A 379 8.71 -2.04 6.72
N VAL A 380 8.01 -2.00 5.62
CA VAL A 380 6.56 -1.73 5.58
C VAL A 380 5.90 -2.72 4.65
N GLY A 381 4.79 -3.26 5.08
CA GLY A 381 4.00 -4.24 4.34
C GLY A 381 2.50 -3.93 4.33
N ILE A 382 1.71 -4.93 3.95
CA ILE A 382 0.24 -4.86 3.92
C ILE A 382 -0.35 -4.75 5.33
N HIS A 383 -1.60 -4.31 5.41
CA HIS A 383 -2.38 -4.23 6.66
C HIS A 383 -1.64 -3.51 7.81
N ASN A 384 -0.93 -2.43 7.47
CA ASN A 384 -0.12 -1.66 8.41
C ASN A 384 1.02 -2.45 9.09
N THR A 385 1.38 -3.61 8.55
CA THR A 385 2.52 -4.37 9.05
C THR A 385 3.81 -3.59 8.82
N HIS A 386 4.60 -3.44 9.87
CA HIS A 386 5.90 -2.79 9.76
C HIS A 386 6.89 -3.30 10.81
N ILE A 387 8.17 -3.19 10.47
CA ILE A 387 9.29 -3.46 11.37
C ILE A 387 10.19 -2.21 11.35
N LEU A 388 10.30 -1.56 12.50
CA LEU A 388 11.28 -0.51 12.75
C LEU A 388 12.33 -1.08 13.70
N SER A 389 13.60 -0.94 13.35
CA SER A 389 14.70 -1.49 14.14
C SER A 389 15.87 -0.52 14.21
N LEU A 390 16.43 -0.34 15.40
CA LEU A 390 17.71 0.29 15.63
C LEU A 390 18.69 -0.78 16.10
N VAL A 391 19.69 -1.06 15.27
CA VAL A 391 20.62 -2.17 15.45
C VAL A 391 22.06 -1.66 15.53
N THR A 392 22.89 -2.25 16.40
CA THR A 392 24.31 -1.91 16.52
C THR A 392 25.16 -2.54 15.42
N ARG A 393 26.40 -2.02 15.25
CA ARG A 393 27.50 -2.62 14.44
C ARG A 393 28.79 -2.66 15.27
N PRO A 394 29.69 -3.63 15.06
CA PRO A 394 29.62 -4.74 14.11
C PRO A 394 28.68 -5.88 14.56
N ASP A 395 28.46 -6.06 15.87
CA ASP A 395 27.59 -7.10 16.39
C ASP A 395 26.14 -6.63 16.41
N PRO A 396 25.26 -7.24 15.60
CA PRO A 396 23.87 -6.76 15.46
C PRO A 396 23.04 -7.10 16.71
N MET A 397 22.95 -6.14 17.62
CA MET A 397 22.05 -6.17 18.79
C MET A 397 20.91 -5.18 18.59
N LEU A 398 19.69 -5.59 18.93
CA LEU A 398 18.53 -4.72 18.87
C LEU A 398 18.52 -3.77 20.08
N LEU A 399 18.80 -2.48 19.83
CA LEU A 399 18.70 -1.43 20.85
C LEU A 399 17.27 -0.97 21.07
N TYR A 400 16.52 -0.86 19.97
CA TYR A 400 15.11 -0.54 19.94
C TYR A 400 14.47 -1.29 18.79
N GLY A 401 13.27 -1.81 19.01
CA GLY A 401 12.52 -2.51 17.99
C GLY A 401 11.03 -2.30 18.14
N ARG A 402 10.35 -2.13 17.01
CA ARG A 402 8.91 -2.15 16.93
C ARG A 402 8.48 -3.01 15.76
N LEU A 403 7.65 -4.01 16.05
CA LEU A 403 6.98 -4.82 15.06
C LEU A 403 5.49 -4.65 15.26
N ALA A 404 4.78 -4.23 14.22
CA ALA A 404 3.35 -4.08 14.24
C ALA A 404 2.70 -4.89 13.13
N PHE A 405 1.56 -5.49 13.41
CA PHE A 405 0.75 -6.26 12.46
C PHE A 405 -0.69 -6.38 12.95
N SER A 406 -1.64 -6.29 12.02
CA SER A 406 -3.06 -6.28 12.34
C SER A 406 -3.40 -5.20 13.39
N ASP A 407 -3.82 -5.60 14.56
CA ASP A 407 -4.12 -4.75 15.72
C ASP A 407 -3.08 -4.85 16.84
N ARG A 408 -1.93 -5.50 16.58
CA ARG A 408 -0.91 -5.80 17.60
C ARG A 408 0.38 -5.03 17.36
N VAL A 409 1.00 -4.62 18.45
CA VAL A 409 2.30 -3.95 18.46
C VAL A 409 3.21 -4.58 19.50
N ILE A 410 4.38 -4.95 19.05
CA ILE A 410 5.46 -5.50 19.87
C ILE A 410 6.56 -4.45 19.95
N LEU A 411 6.98 -4.13 21.16
CA LEU A 411 8.04 -3.17 21.43
C LEU A 411 9.18 -3.84 22.17
N TRP A 412 10.38 -3.56 21.72
CA TRP A 412 11.61 -3.79 22.46
C TRP A 412 12.26 -2.46 22.78
N ASP A 413 12.47 -2.17 24.06
CA ASP A 413 13.16 -0.99 24.54
C ASP A 413 14.30 -1.41 25.47
N LYS A 414 15.51 -1.46 24.90
CA LYS A 414 16.81 -1.75 25.55
C LYS A 414 16.88 -2.95 26.48
N SER A 415 15.82 -3.32 27.16
CA SER A 415 15.85 -4.39 28.18
C SER A 415 14.52 -5.14 28.35
N ALA A 416 13.45 -4.65 27.78
CA ALA A 416 12.12 -5.26 27.99
C ALA A 416 11.33 -5.40 26.69
N LEU A 417 10.79 -6.59 26.50
CA LEU A 417 9.78 -6.87 25.48
C LEU A 417 8.41 -6.54 26.06
N SER A 418 7.62 -5.82 25.29
CA SER A 418 6.24 -5.48 25.64
C SER A 418 5.33 -5.71 24.46
N ALA A 419 4.11 -6.15 24.69
CA ALA A 419 3.12 -6.36 23.66
C ALA A 419 1.82 -5.62 23.99
N PHE A 420 1.16 -5.10 22.96
CA PHE A 420 -0.06 -4.32 23.08
C PHE A 420 -1.05 -4.71 21.99
N SER A 421 -2.34 -4.70 22.33
CA SER A 421 -3.44 -4.69 21.37
C SER A 421 -3.87 -3.25 21.12
N CYS A 422 -4.14 -2.91 19.86
CA CYS A 422 -4.53 -1.59 19.39
C CYS A 422 -5.81 -1.69 18.55
N PRO A 423 -6.98 -1.93 19.17
CA PRO A 423 -8.23 -2.25 18.47
C PRO A 423 -8.69 -1.18 17.48
N GLN A 424 -8.29 0.08 17.70
CA GLN A 424 -8.62 1.21 16.82
C GLN A 424 -7.65 1.41 15.66
N GLY A 425 -6.74 0.46 15.46
CA GLY A 425 -5.73 0.49 14.42
C GLY A 425 -4.41 1.08 14.90
N ILE A 426 -3.37 0.80 14.11
CA ILE A 426 -2.01 1.24 14.38
C ILE A 426 -1.74 2.44 13.49
N ILE A 427 -1.43 3.59 14.10
CA ILE A 427 -0.96 4.75 13.36
C ILE A 427 0.42 4.39 12.81
N PHE A 428 0.58 4.58 11.49
CA PHE A 428 1.86 4.39 10.85
C PHE A 428 2.84 5.43 11.39
N PRO A 429 3.93 5.01 12.02
CA PRO A 429 4.69 5.92 12.83
C PRO A 429 5.80 6.59 12.03
N SER A 430 5.83 7.89 12.12
CA SER A 430 7.05 8.67 11.97
C SER A 430 7.84 8.74 13.27
N ASP A 431 7.19 8.52 14.42
CA ASP A 431 7.78 8.70 15.73
C ASP A 431 8.14 7.36 16.38
N TRP A 432 9.19 7.35 17.21
CA TRP A 432 9.57 6.20 18.03
C TRP A 432 8.48 5.86 19.05
N ASP A 433 7.70 6.85 19.45
CA ASP A 433 6.62 6.67 20.39
C ASP A 433 5.34 6.21 19.69
N ILE A 434 4.74 5.16 20.22
CA ILE A 434 3.41 4.76 19.78
C ILE A 434 2.41 5.69 20.42
N VAL A 435 1.88 6.57 19.60
CA VAL A 435 0.73 7.38 20.00
C VAL A 435 -0.53 6.56 19.72
N THR A 436 -0.84 5.63 20.59
CA THR A 436 -2.16 4.98 20.61
C THR A 436 -2.84 5.37 21.90
N SER A 437 -3.89 6.14 21.82
CA SER A 437 -4.68 6.56 22.98
C SER A 437 -5.39 5.38 23.68
N ASN A 438 -5.56 4.24 23.02
CA ASN A 438 -6.27 3.07 23.53
C ASN A 438 -5.48 1.79 23.26
N ARG A 439 -4.34 1.63 23.93
CA ARG A 439 -3.57 0.38 23.91
C ARG A 439 -3.84 -0.44 25.16
N GLU A 440 -4.16 -1.71 24.98
CA GLU A 440 -4.24 -2.67 26.07
C GLU A 440 -2.97 -3.51 26.09
N LYS A 441 -2.34 -3.63 27.26
CA LYS A 441 -1.17 -4.49 27.42
C LYS A 441 -1.61 -5.94 27.35
N ILE A 442 -0.98 -6.73 26.48
CA ILE A 442 -1.18 -8.17 26.37
C ILE A 442 0.07 -8.93 26.82
N PRO A 443 -0.03 -10.21 27.20
CA PRO A 443 1.13 -11.02 27.55
C PRO A 443 2.11 -11.06 26.37
N HIS A 444 3.37 -10.69 26.61
CA HIS A 444 4.43 -10.69 25.60
C HIS A 444 5.04 -12.09 25.39
N ASP A 445 4.77 -13.02 26.31
CA ASP A 445 5.19 -14.42 26.32
C ASP A 445 4.10 -15.38 25.83
N ASP A 446 2.98 -14.87 25.31
CA ASP A 446 1.93 -15.70 24.69
C ASP A 446 2.53 -16.53 23.54
N PRO A 447 2.49 -17.87 23.62
CA PRO A 447 3.07 -18.75 22.62
C PRO A 447 2.51 -18.54 21.22
N ALA A 448 1.22 -18.24 21.08
CA ALA A 448 0.59 -17.99 19.77
C ALA A 448 1.10 -16.67 19.15
N LEU A 449 1.26 -15.64 19.99
CA LEU A 449 1.84 -14.37 19.57
C LEU A 449 3.29 -14.55 19.11
N LEU A 450 4.10 -15.24 19.90
CA LEU A 450 5.51 -15.49 19.59
C LEU A 450 5.69 -16.31 18.32
N THR A 451 4.84 -17.32 18.11
CA THR A 451 4.81 -18.10 16.86
C THR A 451 4.50 -17.21 15.66
N THR A 452 3.49 -16.36 15.77
CA THR A 452 3.11 -15.41 14.72
C THR A 452 4.26 -14.46 14.40
N ILE A 453 4.94 -13.90 15.40
CA ILE A 453 6.09 -13.01 15.20
C ILE A 453 7.22 -13.74 14.47
N ARG A 454 7.58 -14.95 14.89
CA ARG A 454 8.63 -15.75 14.25
C ARG A 454 8.31 -16.03 12.79
N GLU A 455 7.08 -16.41 12.49
CA GLU A 455 6.64 -16.66 11.11
C GLU A 455 6.70 -15.40 10.24
N ILE A 456 6.33 -14.24 10.77
CA ILE A 456 6.48 -12.94 10.08
C ILE A 456 7.96 -12.70 9.79
N LEU A 457 8.84 -12.77 10.79
CA LEU A 457 10.27 -12.51 10.64
C LEU A 457 10.94 -13.48 9.66
N GLN A 458 10.61 -14.77 9.72
CA GLN A 458 11.17 -15.80 8.85
C GLN A 458 10.71 -15.66 7.40
N SER A 459 9.50 -15.17 7.19
CA SER A 459 8.93 -14.96 5.85
C SER A 459 9.30 -13.60 5.26
N ALA A 460 9.80 -12.67 6.09
CA ALA A 460 10.12 -11.30 5.72
C ALA A 460 11.37 -11.23 4.84
N ARG A 461 11.35 -10.29 3.89
CA ARG A 461 12.53 -9.91 3.08
C ARG A 461 13.33 -8.81 3.80
N ILE A 462 13.76 -9.11 5.00
CA ILE A 462 14.59 -8.22 5.83
C ILE A 462 16.04 -8.70 5.83
N SER A 463 16.97 -7.80 6.17
CA SER A 463 18.38 -8.19 6.27
C SER A 463 18.57 -9.23 7.37
N GLN A 464 19.57 -10.10 7.19
CA GLN A 464 19.85 -11.16 8.17
C GLN A 464 20.23 -10.58 9.54
N GLU A 465 20.92 -9.44 9.57
CA GLU A 465 21.29 -8.76 10.80
C GLU A 465 20.06 -8.31 11.59
N VAL A 466 19.06 -7.73 10.93
CA VAL A 466 17.80 -7.33 11.56
C VAL A 466 17.05 -8.54 12.07
N ARG A 467 16.99 -9.61 11.27
CA ARG A 467 16.33 -10.87 11.67
C ARG A 467 16.98 -11.45 12.90
N ASN A 468 18.29 -11.62 12.90
CA ASN A 468 19.04 -12.17 14.03
C ASN A 468 18.87 -11.33 15.30
N ALA A 469 18.88 -10.00 15.16
CA ALA A 469 18.68 -9.07 16.27
C ALA A 469 17.29 -9.22 16.91
N TRP A 470 16.24 -9.44 16.11
CA TRP A 470 14.90 -9.71 16.60
C TRP A 470 14.77 -11.11 17.22
N GLU A 471 15.30 -12.14 16.57
CA GLU A 471 15.29 -13.52 17.09
C GLU A 471 16.01 -13.63 18.43
N GLY A 472 17.09 -12.86 18.62
CA GLY A 472 17.89 -12.85 19.87
C GLY A 472 17.15 -12.29 21.09
N ILE A 473 16.07 -11.53 20.91
CA ILE A 473 15.27 -10.96 22.02
C ILE A 473 13.97 -11.74 22.28
N LEU A 474 13.53 -12.57 21.37
CA LEU A 474 12.31 -13.36 21.55
C LEU A 474 12.58 -14.51 22.54
N PRO A 475 11.67 -14.75 23.50
CA PRO A 475 11.77 -15.90 24.39
C PRO A 475 11.96 -17.20 23.61
N SER A 476 12.73 -18.13 24.12
CA SER A 476 12.90 -19.46 23.51
C SER A 476 11.51 -20.12 23.38
N SER A 477 11.30 -20.87 22.29
CA SER A 477 10.09 -21.68 22.17
C SER A 477 10.05 -22.64 23.35
N PRO A 478 8.97 -22.78 24.09
CA PRO A 478 8.85 -23.94 24.98
C PRO A 478 8.89 -25.19 24.10
N ASP A 479 9.79 -26.08 24.40
CA ASP A 479 9.95 -27.40 23.75
C ASP A 479 8.67 -28.24 23.88
#